data_6a107f1484e176dff075b4f7c65175d9
#
_entry.id   6a107f1484e176dff075b4f7c65175d9
#
_cell.length_a   1.000
_cell.length_b   1.000
_cell.length_c   1.000
_cell.angle_alpha   90.00
_cell.angle_beta   90.00
_cell.angle_gamma   90.00
#
_symmetry.space_group_name_H-M   'P 1'
#
loop_
_entity.id
_entity.type
_entity.pdbx_description
1 polymer ?
#
loop_
_entity_poly.entity_id
_entity_poly.type
_entity_poly.pdbx_seq_one_letter_code
_entity_poly.pdbx_strand_id
1 'polypeptide(L)'
;MQYSDKVIEHFRNPRNVGEIENPDGVGKVGNPVCGDIMELTIKVDSGIITDAKFKTFGCGAAIATSSMVTELVKNKTIEDALKISNRAVAEALGGLPPIKMHCSVLAEEALKRALDDYRMRSTKPATGKAA
;
A
#
# COMPACT_ATOMS: atom_id res chain seq x y z
N MET A 1 -22.11 12.24 -1.37
CA MET A 1 -21.20 11.10 -1.37
C MET A 1 -20.99 10.62 0.07
N GLN A 2 -21.26 9.36 0.30
CA GLN A 2 -21.14 8.81 1.65
C GLN A 2 -19.99 7.82 1.72
N TYR A 3 -19.25 7.92 2.81
CA TYR A 3 -18.21 6.95 3.13
C TYR A 3 -18.70 6.01 4.23
N SER A 4 -18.23 4.77 4.20
CA SER A 4 -18.54 3.83 5.27
C SER A 4 -17.88 4.28 6.58
N ASP A 5 -18.34 3.73 7.69
CA ASP A 5 -17.75 4.02 8.99
C ASP A 5 -16.27 3.63 9.03
N LYS A 6 -15.92 2.53 8.34
CA LYS A 6 -14.52 2.10 8.29
C LYS A 6 -13.63 3.07 7.53
N VAL A 7 -14.15 3.63 6.43
CA VAL A 7 -13.40 4.64 5.68
C VAL A 7 -13.14 5.84 6.58
N ILE A 8 -14.18 6.32 7.26
CA ILE A 8 -14.05 7.49 8.13
C ILE A 8 -13.08 7.19 9.26
N GLU A 9 -13.15 6.01 9.84
CA GLU A 9 -12.28 5.63 10.94
C GLU A 9 -10.82 5.58 10.50
N HIS A 10 -10.54 4.99 9.33
CA HIS A 10 -9.19 4.95 8.81
C HIS A 10 -8.68 6.32 8.39
N PHE A 11 -9.56 7.20 7.95
CA PHE A 11 -9.18 8.56 7.64
C PHE A 11 -8.81 9.35 8.91
N ARG A 12 -9.60 9.20 9.96
CA ARG A 12 -9.34 9.91 11.21
C ARG A 12 -8.15 9.36 11.99
N ASN A 13 -7.98 8.05 11.95
CA ASN A 13 -6.92 7.37 12.66
C ASN A 13 -6.18 6.43 11.70
N PRO A 14 -5.45 6.97 10.73
CA PRO A 14 -4.74 6.11 9.78
C PRO A 14 -3.68 5.29 10.48
N ARG A 15 -3.56 4.04 10.06
CA ARG A 15 -2.57 3.11 10.59
C ARG A 15 -1.33 3.14 9.73
N ASN A 16 -0.19 2.95 10.37
CA ASN A 16 1.07 2.72 9.67
C ASN A 16 1.47 3.88 8.76
N VAL A 17 1.23 5.11 9.22
CA VAL A 17 1.65 6.31 8.50
C VAL A 17 3.14 6.50 8.71
N GLY A 18 3.84 6.80 7.64
CA GLY A 18 5.25 7.12 7.73
C GLY A 18 6.06 6.40 6.68
N GLU A 19 7.33 6.22 6.99
CA GLU A 19 8.28 5.62 6.09
C GLU A 19 9.17 4.67 6.89
N ILE A 20 9.40 3.48 6.34
CA ILE A 20 10.28 2.52 7.00
C ILE A 20 11.73 2.91 6.69
N GLU A 21 12.56 2.95 7.72
CA GLU A 21 13.99 3.15 7.55
C GLU A 21 14.59 1.87 6.95
N ASN A 22 15.35 2.02 5.89
CA ASN A 22 15.96 0.89 5.17
C ASN A 22 14.90 -0.13 4.73
N PRO A 23 13.92 0.30 3.93
CA PRO A 23 12.88 -0.62 3.50
C PRO A 23 13.42 -1.67 2.54
N ASP A 24 12.75 -2.83 2.52
CA ASP A 24 13.09 -3.88 1.58
C ASP A 24 12.39 -3.70 0.24
N GLY A 25 11.33 -2.93 0.21
CA GLY A 25 10.65 -2.58 -1.03
C GLY A 25 9.96 -1.24 -0.90
N VAL A 26 9.94 -0.48 -1.99
CA VAL A 26 9.31 0.83 -2.07
C VAL A 26 8.46 0.88 -3.33
N GLY A 27 7.21 1.26 -3.18
CA GLY A 27 6.33 1.51 -4.31
C GLY A 27 5.78 2.92 -4.23
N LYS A 28 5.98 3.69 -5.30
CA LYS A 28 5.47 5.05 -5.37
C LYS A 28 4.68 5.21 -6.65
N VAL A 29 3.46 5.69 -6.51
CA VAL A 29 2.59 5.93 -7.64
C VAL A 29 1.94 7.31 -7.48
N GLY A 30 1.55 7.88 -8.58
CA GLY A 30 0.85 9.14 -8.57
C GLY A 30 -0.19 9.19 -9.66
N ASN A 31 -1.24 9.97 -9.42
CA ASN A 31 -2.25 10.25 -10.41
C ASN A 31 -2.26 11.76 -10.65
N PRO A 32 -1.61 12.23 -11.72
CA PRO A 32 -1.52 13.67 -11.95
C PRO A 32 -2.88 14.32 -12.22
N VAL A 33 -3.85 13.54 -12.67
CA VAL A 33 -5.18 14.07 -12.92
C VAL A 33 -5.86 14.46 -11.61
N CYS A 34 -5.73 13.61 -10.60
CA CYS A 34 -6.33 13.86 -9.29
C CYS A 34 -5.38 14.53 -8.31
N GLY A 35 -4.10 14.54 -8.62
CA GLY A 35 -3.10 15.03 -7.70
C GLY A 35 -2.75 14.08 -6.56
N ASP A 36 -3.32 12.88 -6.57
CA ASP A 36 -3.06 11.90 -5.53
C ASP A 36 -1.68 11.27 -5.74
N ILE A 37 -0.92 11.17 -4.66
CA ILE A 37 0.38 10.50 -4.67
C ILE A 37 0.40 9.55 -3.48
N MET A 38 0.93 8.36 -3.70
CA MET A 38 0.99 7.35 -2.67
C MET A 38 2.35 6.66 -2.70
N GLU A 39 2.97 6.55 -1.54
CA GLU A 39 4.22 5.82 -1.39
C GLU A 39 4.04 4.76 -0.32
N LEU A 40 4.40 3.52 -0.65
CA LEU A 40 4.32 2.40 0.27
C LEU A 40 5.72 1.83 0.47
N THR A 41 6.12 1.65 1.73
CA THR A 41 7.36 0.98 2.07
C THR A 41 7.05 -0.29 2.83
N ILE A 42 7.81 -1.34 2.55
CA ILE A 42 7.61 -2.63 3.20
C ILE A 42 8.92 -3.17 3.75
N LYS A 43 8.81 -3.91 4.83
CA LYS A 43 9.92 -4.65 5.42
C LYS A 43 9.59 -6.12 5.32
N VAL A 44 10.54 -6.93 4.85
CA VAL A 44 10.29 -8.36 4.61
C VAL A 44 11.34 -9.17 5.36
N ASP A 45 10.89 -10.23 6.02
CA ASP A 45 11.76 -11.16 6.71
C ASP A 45 11.27 -12.56 6.42
N SER A 46 12.15 -13.39 5.87
CA SER A 46 11.84 -14.79 5.53
C SER A 46 10.60 -14.91 4.64
N GLY A 47 10.45 -13.98 3.71
CA GLY A 47 9.35 -14.01 2.76
C GLY A 47 8.02 -13.50 3.31
N ILE A 48 8.02 -12.98 4.53
CA ILE A 48 6.82 -12.46 5.16
C ILE A 48 6.99 -10.96 5.36
N ILE A 49 5.96 -10.19 5.02
CA ILE A 49 5.97 -8.75 5.21
C ILE A 49 5.76 -8.49 6.70
N THR A 50 6.82 -8.04 7.37
CA THR A 50 6.77 -7.82 8.81
C THR A 50 6.30 -6.41 9.17
N ASP A 51 6.43 -5.47 8.24
CA ASP A 51 5.97 -4.11 8.47
C ASP A 51 5.65 -3.45 7.14
N ALA A 52 4.74 -2.49 7.17
CA ALA A 52 4.37 -1.72 5.99
C ALA A 52 3.93 -0.35 6.47
N LYS A 53 4.41 0.69 5.78
CA LYS A 53 4.04 2.07 6.10
C LYS A 53 3.77 2.82 4.82
N PHE A 54 2.97 3.88 4.93
CA PHE A 54 2.62 4.67 3.77
C PHE A 54 2.72 6.15 4.03
N LYS A 55 2.92 6.89 2.94
CA LYS A 55 2.78 8.34 2.89
C LYS A 55 1.95 8.68 1.67
N THR A 56 1.03 9.59 1.81
CA THR A 56 0.18 9.94 0.67
C THR A 56 -0.21 11.41 0.73
N PHE A 57 -0.38 11.99 -0.44
CA PHE A 57 -1.09 13.25 -0.64
C PHE A 57 -2.34 12.93 -1.42
N GLY A 58 -3.49 13.32 -0.89
CA GLY A 58 -4.73 13.02 -1.59
C GLY A 58 -5.93 13.24 -0.68
N CYS A 59 -7.06 12.75 -1.13
CA CYS A 59 -8.31 12.88 -0.39
C CYS A 59 -8.37 11.87 0.76
N GLY A 60 -9.45 11.96 1.55
CA GLY A 60 -9.65 11.04 2.66
C GLY A 60 -9.70 9.59 2.22
N ALA A 61 -10.24 9.33 1.01
CA ALA A 61 -10.28 7.97 0.48
C ALA A 61 -8.86 7.45 0.18
N ALA A 62 -7.96 8.33 -0.28
CA ALA A 62 -6.58 7.91 -0.51
C ALA A 62 -5.89 7.53 0.79
N ILE A 63 -6.14 8.27 1.85
CA ILE A 63 -5.59 7.96 3.16
C ILE A 63 -6.17 6.65 3.67
N ALA A 64 -7.49 6.47 3.55
CA ALA A 64 -8.15 5.27 4.06
C ALA A 64 -7.72 4.02 3.31
N THR A 65 -7.61 4.09 1.97
CA THR A 65 -7.20 2.94 1.18
C THR A 65 -5.74 2.57 1.48
N SER A 66 -4.86 3.57 1.63
CA SER A 66 -3.47 3.32 1.98
C SER A 66 -3.36 2.67 3.35
N SER A 67 -4.10 3.20 4.33
CA SER A 67 -4.12 2.64 5.67
C SER A 67 -4.58 1.18 5.65
N MET A 68 -5.65 0.89 4.91
CA MET A 68 -6.17 -0.47 4.84
C MET A 68 -5.19 -1.41 4.16
N VAL A 69 -4.53 -0.97 3.07
CA VAL A 69 -3.55 -1.82 2.40
C VAL A 69 -2.43 -2.22 3.35
N THR A 70 -1.91 -1.28 4.15
CA THR A 70 -0.85 -1.61 5.10
C THR A 70 -1.32 -2.63 6.12
N GLU A 71 -2.58 -2.52 6.57
CA GLU A 71 -3.12 -3.50 7.52
C GLU A 71 -3.31 -4.86 6.88
N LEU A 72 -3.72 -4.90 5.61
CA LEU A 72 -3.96 -6.17 4.92
C LEU A 72 -2.68 -6.93 4.62
N VAL A 73 -1.57 -6.22 4.35
CA VAL A 73 -0.33 -6.89 3.92
C VAL A 73 0.57 -7.30 5.07
N LYS A 74 0.41 -6.69 6.24
CA LYS A 74 1.27 -7.04 7.37
C LYS A 74 1.05 -8.48 7.78
N ASN A 75 2.14 -9.19 8.00
CA ASN A 75 2.15 -10.62 8.37
C ASN A 75 1.69 -11.54 7.26
N LYS A 76 1.66 -11.05 6.02
CA LYS A 76 1.35 -11.87 4.85
C LYS A 76 2.63 -12.24 4.12
N THR A 77 2.59 -13.38 3.45
CA THR A 77 3.68 -13.73 2.54
C THR A 77 3.60 -12.82 1.32
N ILE A 78 4.73 -12.75 0.59
CA ILE A 78 4.75 -11.98 -0.66
C ILE A 78 3.68 -12.50 -1.62
N GLU A 79 3.53 -13.82 -1.70
CA GLU A 79 2.53 -14.40 -2.60
C GLU A 79 1.12 -14.01 -2.23
N ASP A 80 0.79 -14.04 -0.94
CA ASP A 80 -0.55 -13.64 -0.49
C ASP A 80 -0.78 -12.15 -0.70
N ALA A 81 0.26 -11.34 -0.49
CA ALA A 81 0.15 -9.91 -0.71
C ALA A 81 -0.13 -9.59 -2.17
N LEU A 82 0.46 -10.36 -3.10
CA LEU A 82 0.22 -10.16 -4.53
C LEU A 82 -1.23 -10.41 -4.94
N LYS A 83 -1.98 -11.14 -4.13
CA LYS A 83 -3.39 -11.44 -4.41
C LYS A 83 -4.33 -10.34 -3.94
N ILE A 84 -3.83 -9.38 -3.19
CA ILE A 84 -4.67 -8.28 -2.71
C ILE A 84 -5.00 -7.35 -3.87
N SER A 85 -6.28 -7.25 -4.17
CA SER A 85 -6.77 -6.44 -5.27
C SER A 85 -7.39 -5.14 -4.75
N ASN A 86 -7.60 -4.19 -5.66
CA ASN A 86 -8.29 -2.97 -5.30
C ASN A 86 -9.70 -3.25 -4.77
N ARG A 87 -10.33 -4.30 -5.30
CA ARG A 87 -11.64 -4.71 -4.80
C ARG A 87 -11.55 -5.18 -3.35
N ALA A 88 -10.53 -5.97 -3.02
CA ALA A 88 -10.36 -6.45 -1.66
C ALA A 88 -10.17 -5.29 -0.69
N VAL A 89 -9.41 -4.26 -1.09
CA VAL A 89 -9.21 -3.08 -0.26
C VAL A 89 -10.54 -2.36 -0.04
N ALA A 90 -11.31 -2.16 -1.11
CA ALA A 90 -12.59 -1.48 -1.01
C ALA A 90 -13.55 -2.27 -0.12
N GLU A 91 -13.60 -3.59 -0.30
CA GLU A 91 -14.48 -4.44 0.51
C GLU A 91 -14.09 -4.41 1.98
N ALA A 92 -12.80 -4.42 2.26
CA ALA A 92 -12.32 -4.37 3.64
C ALA A 92 -12.72 -3.07 4.33
N LEU A 93 -12.87 -2.01 3.56
CA LEU A 93 -13.34 -0.71 4.07
C LEU A 93 -14.86 -0.60 4.12
N GLY A 94 -15.57 -1.66 3.75
CA GLY A 94 -17.04 -1.60 3.73
C GLY A 94 -17.59 -0.94 2.49
N GLY A 95 -16.76 -0.81 1.47
CA GLY A 95 -17.15 -0.21 0.20
C GLY A 95 -16.66 1.22 0.06
N LEU A 96 -16.51 1.64 -1.19
CA LEU A 96 -16.11 3.00 -1.53
C LEU A 96 -17.12 3.57 -2.52
N PRO A 97 -17.38 4.89 -2.48
CA PRO A 97 -18.17 5.50 -3.53
C PRO A 97 -17.52 5.22 -4.90
N PRO A 98 -18.31 4.98 -5.94
CA PRO A 98 -17.72 4.65 -7.26
C PRO A 98 -16.71 5.67 -7.74
N ILE A 99 -16.95 6.95 -7.47
CA ILE A 99 -16.04 8.01 -7.91
C ILE A 99 -14.70 7.97 -7.19
N LYS A 100 -14.60 7.22 -6.09
CA LYS A 100 -13.36 7.11 -5.31
C LYS A 100 -12.68 5.75 -5.47
N MET A 101 -13.17 4.89 -6.33
CA MET A 101 -12.53 3.59 -6.55
C MET A 101 -11.12 3.73 -7.09
N HIS A 102 -10.80 4.84 -7.77
CA HIS A 102 -9.43 5.04 -8.26
C HIS A 102 -8.41 5.08 -7.12
N CYS A 103 -8.83 5.47 -5.92
CA CYS A 103 -7.91 5.49 -4.78
C CYS A 103 -7.49 4.07 -4.39
N SER A 104 -8.42 3.10 -4.49
CA SER A 104 -8.07 1.72 -4.22
C SER A 104 -7.17 1.14 -5.31
N VAL A 105 -7.34 1.60 -6.56
CA VAL A 105 -6.44 1.20 -7.64
C VAL A 105 -5.03 1.72 -7.38
N LEU A 106 -4.90 2.97 -6.94
CA LEU A 106 -3.59 3.52 -6.60
C LEU A 106 -2.93 2.71 -5.48
N ALA A 107 -3.71 2.34 -4.47
CA ALA A 107 -3.19 1.56 -3.36
C ALA A 107 -2.69 0.19 -3.85
N GLU A 108 -3.45 -0.45 -4.72
CA GLU A 108 -3.05 -1.73 -5.30
C GLU A 108 -1.77 -1.58 -6.12
N GLU A 109 -1.67 -0.52 -6.93
CA GLU A 109 -0.48 -0.30 -7.74
C GLU A 109 0.74 -0.01 -6.88
N ALA A 110 0.59 0.77 -5.82
CA ALA A 110 1.70 1.05 -4.91
C ALA A 110 2.19 -0.24 -4.27
N LEU A 111 1.27 -1.10 -3.86
CA LEU A 111 1.61 -2.39 -3.28
C LEU A 111 2.37 -3.25 -4.28
N LYS A 112 1.88 -3.35 -5.50
CA LYS A 112 2.54 -4.15 -6.53
C LYS A 112 3.94 -3.64 -6.82
N ARG A 113 4.11 -2.32 -6.88
CA ARG A 113 5.43 -1.73 -7.12
C ARG A 113 6.39 -2.01 -5.96
N ALA A 114 5.88 -1.95 -4.74
CA ALA A 114 6.71 -2.25 -3.57
C ALA A 114 7.14 -3.72 -3.59
N LEU A 115 6.24 -4.63 -3.95
CA LEU A 115 6.56 -6.04 -4.03
C LEU A 115 7.54 -6.33 -5.17
N ASP A 116 7.34 -5.68 -6.31
CA ASP A 116 8.26 -5.83 -7.44
C ASP A 116 9.64 -5.31 -7.09
N ASP A 117 9.71 -4.16 -6.41
CA ASP A 117 10.97 -3.60 -5.98
C ASP A 117 11.70 -4.55 -5.03
N TYR A 118 10.98 -5.13 -4.09
CA TYR A 118 11.54 -6.12 -3.19
C TYR A 118 12.08 -7.33 -3.96
N ARG A 119 11.29 -7.84 -4.90
CA ARG A 119 11.69 -9.01 -5.68
C ARG A 119 12.94 -8.71 -6.52
N MET A 120 13.00 -7.54 -7.12
CA MET A 120 14.15 -7.14 -7.91
C MET A 120 15.39 -7.03 -7.04
N ARG A 121 15.27 -6.48 -5.84
CA ARG A 121 16.39 -6.36 -4.92
C ARG A 121 16.86 -7.72 -4.43
N SER A 122 15.91 -8.62 -4.15
CA SER A 122 16.24 -9.93 -3.60
C SER A 122 16.79 -10.88 -4.66
N THR A 123 16.45 -10.68 -5.94
CA THR A 123 16.94 -11.54 -7.01
C THR A 123 18.22 -11.03 -7.65
N LYS A 124 18.65 -9.82 -7.31
CA LYS A 124 19.89 -9.30 -7.83
C LYS A 124 21.05 -10.17 -7.35
N PRO A 125 22.03 -10.42 -8.21
CA PRO A 125 23.20 -11.18 -7.78
C PRO A 125 23.96 -10.45 -6.68
N ALA A 126 24.85 -11.17 -6.05
CA ALA A 126 25.63 -10.65 -4.92
C ALA A 126 26.24 -9.29 -5.19
N THR A 127 26.54 -9.02 -6.45
CA THR A 127 27.12 -7.72 -6.82
C THR A 127 26.18 -6.59 -6.45
N GLY A 128 24.89 -6.78 -6.72
CA GLY A 128 23.92 -5.77 -6.38
C GLY A 128 23.72 -5.64 -4.90
N LYS A 129 23.98 -6.71 -4.19
CA LYS A 129 23.82 -6.73 -2.75
C LYS A 129 25.05 -6.25 -2.04
N ALA A 130 26.17 -6.60 -2.58
CA ALA A 130 27.44 -6.19 -1.99
C ALA A 130 27.46 -4.70 -1.81
N ALA A 131 26.61 -4.09 -2.53
CA ALA A 131 26.42 -2.67 -2.32
C ALA A 131 25.84 -2.47 -0.94
#